data_64fee7ca04e5b943a6919989a4c5fd63
#
_entry.id   64fee7ca04e5b943a6919989a4c5fd63
#
_cell.length_a   1.000
_cell.length_b   1.000
_cell.length_c   1.000
_cell.angle_alpha   90.00
_cell.angle_beta   90.00
_cell.angle_gamma   90.00
#
_symmetry.space_group_name_H-M   'P 1'
#
loop_
_entity.id
_entity.type
_entity.pdbx_description
1 polymer ?
#
loop_
_entity_poly.entity_id
_entity_poly.type
_entity_poly.pdbx_seq_one_letter_code
_entity_poly.pdbx_strand_id
1 'polypeptide(L)'
;MSNQFGFLSDDTFSEKMDTMNQFLAAIATGQGGSLKPTSWNDVQALVRKGLASKVFAVGDQLTCQRGSTTLVWDIIGFDIDTPADKQFTHSMTLQLHEVFDFVQFNAPAAMYYAEEELAAGTYHVTPKNGWSGGMGNGKTYQFTLAKAVPKGGQIVWNGAWDQDPLKYDIKTYASPTSTTVIETVKPTEGTGGTELTTLNSGQRMCYGSNNYKESAVRGWLNSDKVAGSVWTPATNYDRPPSWVSNKAGFMNGMDADFLAVIGKTTKVTCRNNVTDGGGSDTTKDKFFLLSRRELFMGDEVSSVKEGEPYPYYSDYSDYTSPNTGADSNRVKYKNGSPQWQWERTPSAGNSDYVRHVNSTGCLNYNDAYYSYGVAPACNVI
;
A
#
# COMPACT_ATOMS: atom_id res chain seq x y z
N MET A 1 -20.38 46.61 41.44
CA MET A 1 -20.21 45.67 40.31
C MET A 1 -18.72 45.58 40.08
N SER A 2 -18.08 44.49 40.55
CA SER A 2 -16.65 44.29 40.34
C SER A 2 -16.47 43.59 38.97
N ASN A 3 -15.81 44.30 38.06
CA ASN A 3 -15.35 43.69 36.83
C ASN A 3 -14.24 42.72 37.14
N GLN A 4 -14.55 41.42 37.22
CA GLN A 4 -13.53 40.38 37.20
C GLN A 4 -13.02 40.23 35.77
N PHE A 5 -11.85 40.78 35.49
CA PHE A 5 -11.07 40.38 34.33
C PHE A 5 -10.45 39.04 34.63
N GLY A 6 -10.96 38.01 33.98
CA GLY A 6 -10.27 36.70 34.01
C GLY A 6 -8.97 36.81 33.22
N PHE A 7 -7.83 36.70 33.90
CA PHE A 7 -6.56 36.56 33.23
C PHE A 7 -6.48 35.15 32.61
N LEU A 8 -6.19 35.07 31.32
CA LEU A 8 -5.78 33.83 30.69
C LEU A 8 -4.44 33.43 31.26
N SER A 9 -4.17 32.11 31.40
CA SER A 9 -2.83 31.63 31.75
C SER A 9 -1.81 32.17 30.74
N ASP A 10 -0.58 32.43 31.17
CA ASP A 10 0.48 32.94 30.29
C ASP A 10 0.64 32.08 29.02
N ASP A 11 0.49 30.76 29.12
CA ASP A 11 0.56 29.86 27.99
C ASP A 11 -0.61 30.06 26.99
N THR A 12 -1.83 30.21 27.51
CA THR A 12 -3.02 30.45 26.65
C THR A 12 -2.99 31.84 26.03
N PHE A 13 -2.43 32.83 26.72
CA PHE A 13 -2.26 34.17 26.17
C PHE A 13 -1.18 34.20 25.10
N SER A 14 -0.05 33.51 25.34
CA SER A 14 1.04 33.36 24.38
C SER A 14 0.57 32.67 23.09
N GLU A 15 -0.18 31.57 23.20
CA GLU A 15 -0.74 30.86 22.05
C GLU A 15 -1.69 31.71 21.23
N LYS A 16 -2.56 32.49 21.90
CA LYS A 16 -3.48 33.39 21.22
C LYS A 16 -2.78 34.59 20.59
N MET A 17 -1.74 35.11 21.24
CA MET A 17 -0.92 36.19 20.68
C MET A 17 -0.10 35.70 19.49
N ASP A 18 0.46 34.50 19.53
CA ASP A 18 1.18 33.90 18.42
C ASP A 18 0.25 33.65 17.22
N THR A 19 -0.96 33.17 17.48
CA THR A 19 -1.99 33.02 16.46
C THR A 19 -2.37 34.40 15.85
N MET A 20 -2.58 35.39 16.67
CA MET A 20 -2.91 36.75 16.22
C MET A 20 -1.74 37.40 15.46
N ASN A 21 -0.52 37.23 15.91
CA ASN A 21 0.68 37.71 15.22
C ASN A 21 0.88 37.05 13.86
N GLN A 22 0.56 35.76 13.72
CA GLN A 22 0.57 35.08 12.42
C GLN A 22 -0.54 35.58 11.50
N PHE A 23 -1.73 35.86 12.04
CA PHE A 23 -2.81 36.51 11.31
C PHE A 23 -2.40 37.91 10.83
N LEU A 24 -1.78 38.70 11.70
CA LEU A 24 -1.31 40.06 11.38
C LEU A 24 -0.14 40.00 10.38
N ALA A 25 0.77 39.05 10.49
CA ALA A 25 1.85 38.88 9.54
C ALA A 25 1.33 38.49 8.13
N ALA A 26 0.34 37.64 8.05
CA ALA A 26 -0.31 37.25 6.79
C ALA A 26 -1.06 38.46 6.16
N ILE A 27 -1.69 39.31 6.97
CA ILE A 27 -2.35 40.58 6.51
C ILE A 27 -1.28 41.59 6.08
N ALA A 28 -0.18 41.75 6.83
CA ALA A 28 0.87 42.73 6.58
C ALA A 28 1.70 42.44 5.32
N THR A 29 1.77 41.19 4.88
CA THR A 29 2.47 40.81 3.64
C THR A 29 1.70 41.12 2.36
N GLY A 30 0.56 41.78 2.45
CA GLY A 30 -0.19 42.27 1.28
C GLY A 30 -0.86 41.20 0.44
N GLN A 31 -0.95 39.97 0.96
CA GLN A 31 -1.73 38.91 0.35
C GLN A 31 -3.22 39.17 0.63
N GLY A 32 -3.82 39.94 -0.24
CA GLY A 32 -5.22 40.34 -0.11
C GLY A 32 -6.12 39.11 -0.05
N GLY A 33 -6.74 38.90 1.09
CA GLY A 33 -7.98 38.16 1.23
C GLY A 33 -7.90 36.63 1.34
N SER A 34 -6.75 35.98 1.23
CA SER A 34 -6.64 34.55 1.42
C SER A 34 -5.56 34.22 2.44
N LEU A 35 -5.96 33.64 3.57
CA LEU A 35 -5.08 33.14 4.62
C LEU A 35 -4.44 31.78 4.23
N LYS A 36 -4.55 31.36 2.97
CA LYS A 36 -3.99 30.09 2.51
C LYS A 36 -2.47 30.21 2.42
N PRO A 37 -1.73 29.29 3.03
CA PRO A 37 -0.27 29.28 2.97
C PRO A 37 0.21 29.12 1.53
N THR A 38 1.37 29.69 1.24
CA THR A 38 1.97 29.69 -0.10
C THR A 38 3.11 28.70 -0.25
N SER A 39 3.54 28.08 0.84
CA SER A 39 4.62 27.10 0.85
C SER A 39 4.25 25.86 1.68
N TRP A 40 4.91 24.75 1.39
CA TRP A 40 4.75 23.52 2.17
C TRP A 40 5.23 23.67 3.61
N ASN A 41 6.23 24.51 3.86
CA ASN A 41 6.69 24.83 5.22
C ASN A 41 5.62 25.54 6.03
N ASP A 42 4.87 26.47 5.41
CA ASP A 42 3.76 27.14 6.09
C ASP A 42 2.62 26.17 6.40
N VAL A 43 2.31 25.27 5.47
CA VAL A 43 1.34 24.19 5.68
C VAL A 43 1.76 23.33 6.87
N GLN A 44 3.02 22.92 6.92
CA GLN A 44 3.54 22.12 8.02
C GLN A 44 3.47 22.88 9.36
N ALA A 45 3.80 24.15 9.36
CA ALA A 45 3.73 24.97 10.57
C ALA A 45 2.29 25.05 11.13
N LEU A 46 1.28 25.14 10.25
CA LEU A 46 -0.13 25.10 10.65
C LEU A 46 -0.51 23.73 11.21
N VAL A 47 -0.07 22.64 10.56
CA VAL A 47 -0.34 21.28 11.04
C VAL A 47 0.28 21.07 12.42
N ARG A 48 1.56 21.37 12.61
CA ARG A 48 2.27 21.19 13.89
C ARG A 48 1.65 21.95 15.05
N LYS A 49 0.96 23.06 14.77
CA LYS A 49 0.23 23.85 15.75
C LYS A 49 -1.23 23.43 15.96
N GLY A 50 -1.71 22.41 15.25
CA GLY A 50 -3.12 22.00 15.28
C GLY A 50 -4.09 23.03 14.67
N LEU A 51 -3.57 23.91 13.81
CA LEU A 51 -4.34 24.98 13.19
C LEU A 51 -4.78 24.70 11.75
N ALA A 52 -4.33 23.60 11.16
CA ALA A 52 -4.60 23.28 9.76
C ALA A 52 -6.12 23.27 9.45
N SER A 53 -6.94 22.65 10.32
CA SER A 53 -8.39 22.60 10.17
C SER A 53 -9.12 23.95 10.35
N LYS A 54 -8.40 25.01 10.75
CA LYS A 54 -8.94 26.39 10.81
C LYS A 54 -8.71 27.15 9.51
N VAL A 55 -7.78 26.68 8.68
CA VAL A 55 -7.37 27.32 7.43
C VAL A 55 -7.87 26.54 6.22
N PHE A 56 -7.89 25.21 6.33
CA PHE A 56 -8.32 24.30 5.29
C PHE A 56 -9.59 23.55 5.67
N ALA A 57 -10.34 23.16 4.66
CA ALA A 57 -11.47 22.24 4.79
C ALA A 57 -11.10 20.87 4.24
N VAL A 58 -11.80 19.82 4.70
CA VAL A 58 -11.80 18.52 4.04
C VAL A 58 -12.35 18.68 2.62
N GLY A 59 -11.63 18.16 1.63
CA GLY A 59 -11.92 18.34 0.20
C GLY A 59 -11.17 19.49 -0.47
N ASP A 60 -10.51 20.36 0.29
CA ASP A 60 -9.58 21.33 -0.32
C ASP A 60 -8.41 20.61 -0.99
N GLN A 61 -7.87 21.24 -2.04
CA GLN A 61 -6.80 20.67 -2.85
C GLN A 61 -5.50 21.43 -2.70
N LEU A 62 -4.41 20.69 -2.60
CA LEU A 62 -3.04 21.18 -2.64
C LEU A 62 -2.30 20.53 -3.80
N THR A 63 -1.22 21.15 -4.28
CA THR A 63 -0.46 20.63 -5.42
C THR A 63 1.03 20.54 -5.10
N CYS A 64 1.71 19.54 -5.66
CA CYS A 64 3.16 19.49 -5.75
C CYS A 64 3.60 19.04 -7.15
N GLN A 65 4.88 19.19 -7.45
CA GLN A 65 5.43 18.72 -8.72
C GLN A 65 6.13 17.38 -8.55
N ARG A 66 6.04 16.54 -9.57
CA ARG A 66 6.88 15.35 -9.76
C ARG A 66 7.43 15.37 -11.18
N GLY A 67 8.67 15.79 -11.32
CA GLY A 67 9.22 16.12 -12.63
C GLY A 67 8.40 17.22 -13.32
N SER A 68 7.86 16.95 -14.49
CA SER A 68 6.96 17.87 -15.22
C SER A 68 5.47 17.68 -14.90
N THR A 69 5.12 16.75 -14.03
CA THR A 69 3.71 16.42 -13.72
C THR A 69 3.28 17.13 -12.45
N THR A 70 2.18 17.86 -12.50
CA THR A 70 1.52 18.39 -11.29
C THR A 70 0.66 17.32 -10.67
N LEU A 71 0.92 17.01 -9.41
CA LEU A 71 0.11 16.12 -8.60
C LEU A 71 -0.87 16.94 -7.75
N VAL A 72 -2.14 16.60 -7.80
CA VAL A 72 -3.21 17.22 -7.02
C VAL A 72 -3.55 16.30 -5.85
N TRP A 73 -3.62 16.86 -4.65
CA TRP A 73 -3.89 16.15 -3.42
C TRP A 73 -5.14 16.69 -2.74
N ASP A 74 -6.10 15.81 -2.47
CA ASP A 74 -7.28 16.13 -1.67
C ASP A 74 -6.93 16.04 -0.18
N ILE A 75 -7.33 17.02 0.61
CA ILE A 75 -7.27 16.93 2.07
C ILE A 75 -8.42 16.02 2.52
N ILE A 76 -8.09 14.87 3.09
CA ILE A 76 -9.09 13.86 3.47
C ILE A 76 -9.37 13.82 4.97
N GLY A 77 -8.51 14.42 5.81
CA GLY A 77 -8.73 14.47 7.25
C GLY A 77 -7.65 15.24 8.00
N PHE A 78 -7.98 15.60 9.23
CA PHE A 78 -7.09 16.27 10.18
C PHE A 78 -7.05 15.43 11.46
N ASP A 79 -5.86 15.16 11.98
CA ASP A 79 -5.64 14.45 13.26
C ASP A 79 -6.28 13.04 13.33
N ILE A 80 -6.48 12.41 12.17
CA ILE A 80 -7.01 11.04 12.08
C ILE A 80 -5.88 10.02 12.25
N ASP A 81 -4.72 10.30 11.67
CA ASP A 81 -3.57 9.42 11.69
C ASP A 81 -2.61 9.73 12.83
N THR A 82 -1.97 8.68 13.32
CA THR A 82 -0.91 8.80 14.32
C THR A 82 0.45 8.91 13.63
N PRO A 83 1.18 10.04 13.81
CA PRO A 83 2.56 10.16 13.38
C PRO A 83 3.43 9.04 13.97
N ALA A 84 4.35 8.51 13.15
CA ALA A 84 5.28 7.47 13.63
C ALA A 84 6.34 8.03 14.59
N ASP A 85 6.65 9.30 14.46
CA ASP A 85 7.48 10.06 15.40
C ASP A 85 6.56 10.72 16.45
N LYS A 86 6.71 10.28 17.68
CA LYS A 86 5.85 10.68 18.81
C LYS A 86 6.06 12.12 19.30
N GLN A 87 7.09 12.82 18.80
CA GLN A 87 7.23 14.24 19.08
C GLN A 87 6.16 15.10 18.40
N PHE A 88 5.49 14.54 17.35
CA PHE A 88 4.41 15.19 16.65
C PHE A 88 3.06 14.59 17.07
N THR A 89 2.11 15.46 17.32
CA THR A 89 0.76 15.09 17.79
C THR A 89 -0.33 15.41 16.78
N HIS A 90 -0.01 16.21 15.76
CA HIS A 90 -0.94 16.64 14.72
C HIS A 90 -0.55 16.09 13.35
N SER A 91 -1.56 15.83 12.53
CA SER A 91 -1.39 15.39 11.15
C SER A 91 -2.47 15.98 10.24
N MET A 92 -2.13 16.19 8.99
CA MET A 92 -3.09 16.47 7.93
C MET A 92 -2.91 15.44 6.83
N THR A 93 -3.93 14.62 6.60
CA THR A 93 -3.88 13.53 5.63
C THR A 93 -4.30 14.01 4.26
N LEU A 94 -3.47 13.74 3.30
CA LEU A 94 -3.67 14.01 1.89
C LEU A 94 -3.84 12.70 1.13
N GLN A 95 -4.73 12.65 0.15
CA GLN A 95 -4.79 11.55 -0.82
C GLN A 95 -4.68 12.11 -2.23
N LEU A 96 -3.98 11.41 -3.09
CA LEU A 96 -3.88 11.79 -4.49
C LEU A 96 -5.29 11.81 -5.12
N HIS A 97 -5.59 12.91 -5.82
CA HIS A 97 -6.92 13.16 -6.41
C HIS A 97 -7.25 12.13 -7.49
N GLU A 98 -6.31 11.86 -8.36
CA GLU A 98 -6.44 10.86 -9.42
C GLU A 98 -5.53 9.64 -9.19
N VAL A 99 -5.80 8.56 -9.88
CA VAL A 99 -4.87 7.43 -9.98
C VAL A 99 -3.56 7.91 -10.60
N PHE A 100 -2.47 7.70 -9.88
CA PHE A 100 -1.14 8.05 -10.39
C PHE A 100 -0.73 7.13 -11.54
N ASP A 101 -0.72 5.83 -11.29
CA ASP A 101 -0.27 4.81 -12.23
C ASP A 101 -0.92 3.46 -11.92
N PHE A 102 -0.71 2.48 -12.80
CA PHE A 102 -1.17 1.12 -12.63
C PHE A 102 0.02 0.22 -12.31
N VAL A 103 -0.06 -0.48 -11.19
CA VAL A 103 1.00 -1.36 -10.73
C VAL A 103 0.43 -2.66 -10.16
N GLN A 104 1.19 -3.74 -10.27
CA GLN A 104 0.90 -4.96 -9.53
C GLN A 104 1.05 -4.67 -8.04
N PHE A 105 0.12 -5.17 -7.23
CA PHE A 105 0.25 -5.09 -5.78
C PHE A 105 1.47 -5.90 -5.32
N ASN A 106 1.58 -7.13 -5.83
CA ASN A 106 2.74 -7.98 -5.64
C ASN A 106 2.89 -8.93 -6.83
N ALA A 107 4.08 -9.46 -7.05
CA ALA A 107 4.32 -10.43 -8.10
C ALA A 107 4.12 -11.86 -7.57
N PRO A 108 3.80 -12.84 -8.45
CA PRO A 108 3.87 -14.24 -8.10
C PRO A 108 5.24 -14.62 -7.55
N ALA A 109 5.30 -15.58 -6.62
CA ALA A 109 6.55 -16.11 -6.10
C ALA A 109 7.02 -17.31 -6.93
N ALA A 110 8.34 -17.54 -6.94
CA ALA A 110 8.92 -18.77 -7.47
C ALA A 110 9.06 -19.79 -6.36
N MET A 111 8.79 -21.07 -6.67
CA MET A 111 9.08 -22.16 -5.79
C MET A 111 10.59 -22.50 -5.79
N TYR A 112 11.19 -22.53 -6.96
CA TYR A 112 12.59 -22.86 -7.14
C TYR A 112 13.16 -22.24 -8.42
N TYR A 113 14.38 -21.76 -8.36
CA TYR A 113 15.24 -21.47 -9.50
C TYR A 113 16.21 -22.60 -9.73
N ALA A 114 16.17 -23.22 -10.91
CA ALA A 114 16.99 -24.38 -11.21
C ALA A 114 18.46 -23.99 -11.47
N GLU A 115 19.32 -24.26 -10.51
CA GLU A 115 20.77 -24.10 -10.65
C GLU A 115 21.40 -25.20 -11.52
N GLU A 116 20.70 -26.32 -11.65
CA GLU A 116 21.00 -27.46 -12.50
C GLU A 116 19.70 -28.00 -13.12
N GLU A 117 19.82 -28.89 -14.08
CA GLU A 117 18.64 -29.58 -14.63
C GLU A 117 18.00 -30.51 -13.58
N LEU A 118 16.68 -30.38 -13.43
CA LEU A 118 15.86 -31.33 -12.68
C LEU A 118 15.09 -32.20 -13.66
N ALA A 119 15.26 -33.50 -13.56
CA ALA A 119 14.54 -34.46 -14.40
C ALA A 119 13.02 -34.45 -14.14
N ALA A 120 12.24 -34.98 -15.07
CA ALA A 120 10.82 -35.27 -14.79
C ALA A 120 10.73 -36.29 -13.67
N GLY A 121 9.81 -36.12 -12.72
CA GLY A 121 9.69 -37.02 -11.56
C GLY A 121 8.96 -36.41 -10.40
N THR A 122 8.89 -37.15 -9.31
CA THR A 122 8.28 -36.69 -8.06
C THR A 122 9.35 -36.11 -7.14
N TYR A 123 9.04 -34.96 -6.57
CA TYR A 123 9.91 -34.20 -5.69
C TYR A 123 9.18 -33.78 -4.43
N HIS A 124 9.93 -33.48 -3.40
CA HIS A 124 9.40 -32.82 -2.20
C HIS A 124 10.31 -31.66 -1.78
N VAL A 125 9.73 -30.70 -1.08
CA VAL A 125 10.41 -29.49 -0.63
C VAL A 125 9.88 -29.07 0.73
N THR A 126 10.78 -28.63 1.60
CA THR A 126 10.43 -28.01 2.88
C THR A 126 10.82 -26.55 2.81
N PRO A 127 9.87 -25.63 2.64
CA PRO A 127 10.15 -24.20 2.61
C PRO A 127 10.80 -23.73 3.89
N LYS A 128 11.79 -22.85 3.78
CA LYS A 128 12.32 -22.09 4.90
C LYS A 128 11.35 -20.95 5.31
N ASN A 129 11.65 -20.34 6.42
CA ASN A 129 10.87 -19.21 6.96
C ASN A 129 10.54 -18.17 5.89
N GLY A 130 9.28 -17.79 5.83
CA GLY A 130 8.85 -16.65 5.03
C GLY A 130 8.69 -16.92 3.54
N TRP A 131 8.50 -18.14 3.10
CA TRP A 131 8.09 -18.36 1.73
C TRP A 131 6.81 -17.63 1.43
N SER A 132 6.91 -16.65 0.56
CA SER A 132 5.76 -15.83 0.13
C SER A 132 4.76 -16.64 -0.71
N GLY A 133 5.11 -17.85 -1.08
CA GLY A 133 4.30 -18.74 -1.87
C GLY A 133 3.09 -19.38 -1.18
N GLY A 134 2.72 -18.97 0.02
CA GLY A 134 1.59 -19.57 0.72
C GLY A 134 1.85 -20.99 1.25
N MET A 135 3.05 -21.48 1.13
CA MET A 135 3.45 -22.76 1.70
C MET A 135 3.83 -22.56 3.16
N GLY A 136 3.20 -23.31 4.06
CA GLY A 136 3.40 -23.18 5.50
C GLY A 136 4.85 -23.41 5.90
N ASN A 137 5.34 -22.60 6.80
CA ASN A 137 6.69 -22.68 7.34
C ASN A 137 6.97 -24.06 7.97
N GLY A 138 8.06 -24.70 7.59
CA GLY A 138 8.50 -25.98 8.14
C GLY A 138 7.65 -27.19 7.73
N LYS A 139 6.67 -27.03 6.86
CA LYS A 139 5.91 -28.15 6.29
C LYS A 139 6.58 -28.65 5.01
N THR A 140 6.59 -29.96 4.82
CA THR A 140 7.08 -30.59 3.60
C THR A 140 5.94 -30.81 2.63
N TYR A 141 6.15 -30.44 1.38
CA TYR A 141 5.17 -30.57 0.30
C TYR A 141 5.72 -31.42 -0.83
N GLN A 142 4.87 -32.25 -1.41
CA GLN A 142 5.19 -33.11 -2.55
C GLN A 142 4.55 -32.57 -3.82
N PHE A 143 5.24 -32.70 -4.95
CA PHE A 143 4.75 -32.36 -6.27
C PHE A 143 5.41 -33.18 -7.35
N THR A 144 4.79 -33.24 -8.53
CA THR A 144 5.32 -33.98 -9.67
C THR A 144 5.68 -33.05 -10.80
N LEU A 145 6.90 -33.15 -11.33
CA LEU A 145 7.33 -32.51 -12.56
C LEU A 145 7.00 -33.39 -13.74
N ALA A 146 6.07 -32.98 -14.58
CA ALA A 146 5.70 -33.70 -15.80
C ALA A 146 6.79 -33.62 -16.88
N LYS A 147 7.70 -32.65 -16.80
CA LYS A 147 8.82 -32.42 -17.72
C LYS A 147 10.05 -32.00 -16.95
N ALA A 148 11.22 -32.26 -17.54
CA ALA A 148 12.47 -31.73 -16.97
C ALA A 148 12.48 -30.21 -16.92
N VAL A 149 13.04 -29.65 -15.85
CA VAL A 149 13.29 -28.22 -15.70
C VAL A 149 14.76 -28.00 -16.04
N PRO A 150 15.07 -27.28 -17.13
CA PRO A 150 16.45 -27.02 -17.51
C PRO A 150 17.15 -26.10 -16.50
N LYS A 151 18.46 -26.13 -16.47
CA LYS A 151 19.25 -25.14 -15.73
C LYS A 151 18.83 -23.71 -16.13
N GLY A 152 18.62 -22.83 -15.13
CA GLY A 152 18.09 -21.47 -15.34
C GLY A 152 16.58 -21.40 -15.47
N GLY A 153 15.90 -22.55 -15.46
CA GLY A 153 14.45 -22.63 -15.40
C GLY A 153 13.94 -22.30 -14.02
N GLN A 154 12.64 -22.18 -13.92
CA GLN A 154 11.95 -21.78 -12.71
C GLN A 154 10.75 -22.70 -12.48
N ILE A 155 10.62 -23.24 -11.28
CA ILE A 155 9.40 -23.90 -10.87
C ILE A 155 8.47 -22.85 -10.28
N VAL A 156 7.35 -22.66 -10.94
CA VAL A 156 6.27 -21.76 -10.52
C VAL A 156 5.02 -22.61 -10.37
N TRP A 157 4.33 -22.45 -9.27
CA TRP A 157 3.00 -23.01 -9.12
C TRP A 157 2.02 -22.21 -9.99
N ASN A 158 1.41 -22.86 -10.96
CA ASN A 158 0.43 -22.27 -11.84
C ASN A 158 -0.86 -23.10 -11.80
N GLY A 159 -1.69 -22.90 -10.80
CA GLY A 159 -3.03 -23.48 -10.73
C GLY A 159 -4.03 -22.63 -11.52
N ALA A 160 -4.86 -23.26 -12.33
CA ALA A 160 -6.03 -22.57 -12.85
C ALA A 160 -7.05 -22.44 -11.73
N TRP A 161 -7.77 -21.30 -11.72
CA TRP A 161 -8.75 -20.89 -10.73
C TRP A 161 -9.79 -21.96 -10.31
N ASP A 162 -10.12 -22.89 -11.20
CA ASP A 162 -11.19 -23.88 -11.05
C ASP A 162 -10.77 -25.30 -11.42
N GLN A 163 -9.47 -25.56 -11.63
CA GLN A 163 -9.00 -26.83 -12.12
C GLN A 163 -7.85 -27.38 -11.26
N ASP A 164 -7.60 -28.67 -11.44
CA ASP A 164 -6.57 -29.45 -10.83
C ASP A 164 -5.34 -28.63 -10.43
N PRO A 165 -5.04 -28.48 -9.13
CA PRO A 165 -4.02 -27.59 -8.62
C PRO A 165 -2.59 -27.92 -9.04
N LEU A 166 -2.35 -28.97 -9.80
CA LEU A 166 -1.03 -29.49 -10.11
C LEU A 166 -0.54 -29.19 -11.53
N LYS A 167 -1.03 -28.17 -12.20
CA LYS A 167 -0.44 -27.74 -13.47
C LYS A 167 0.73 -26.81 -13.22
N TYR A 168 1.93 -27.38 -13.27
CA TYR A 168 3.16 -26.58 -13.21
C TYR A 168 3.44 -25.96 -14.56
N ASP A 169 3.58 -24.65 -14.58
CA ASP A 169 4.13 -23.96 -15.71
C ASP A 169 5.64 -23.74 -15.44
N ILE A 170 6.46 -24.43 -16.19
CA ILE A 170 7.91 -24.30 -16.13
C ILE A 170 8.30 -23.15 -17.04
N LYS A 171 8.68 -22.03 -16.47
CA LYS A 171 9.19 -20.89 -17.21
C LYS A 171 10.69 -20.88 -17.21
N THR A 172 11.27 -20.87 -18.41
CA THR A 172 12.67 -20.56 -18.60
C THR A 172 12.84 -19.05 -18.80
N TYR A 173 13.72 -18.44 -18.04
CA TYR A 173 14.12 -17.04 -18.26
C TYR A 173 15.44 -17.04 -19.02
N ALA A 174 15.47 -16.34 -20.17
CA ALA A 174 16.66 -16.22 -21.03
C ALA A 174 17.81 -15.43 -20.38
N SER A 175 17.48 -14.59 -19.40
CA SER A 175 18.44 -13.93 -18.53
C SER A 175 17.82 -13.84 -17.15
N PRO A 176 18.48 -14.34 -16.09
CA PRO A 176 18.10 -13.98 -14.74
C PRO A 176 18.20 -12.44 -14.70
N THR A 177 17.10 -11.77 -14.44
CA THR A 177 17.17 -10.35 -14.12
C THR A 177 18.08 -10.23 -12.91
N SER A 178 19.18 -9.58 -13.06
CA SER A 178 20.43 -9.69 -12.30
C SER A 178 20.37 -9.26 -10.84
N THR A 179 19.22 -9.14 -10.23
CA THR A 179 19.05 -8.42 -8.98
C THR A 179 18.57 -9.25 -7.82
N THR A 180 18.29 -10.51 -8.03
CA THR A 180 17.72 -11.29 -6.94
C THR A 180 18.43 -12.61 -6.79
N VAL A 181 19.41 -12.65 -5.91
CA VAL A 181 19.85 -13.92 -5.30
C VAL A 181 18.71 -14.37 -4.40
N ILE A 182 17.80 -15.10 -4.98
CA ILE A 182 16.78 -15.80 -4.26
C ILE A 182 17.47 -17.01 -3.67
N GLU A 183 17.43 -17.15 -2.36
CA GLU A 183 17.85 -18.40 -1.72
C GLU A 183 16.84 -19.47 -2.11
N THR A 184 17.19 -20.27 -3.10
CA THR A 184 16.34 -21.33 -3.63
C THR A 184 16.41 -22.55 -2.72
N VAL A 185 15.26 -23.07 -2.33
CA VAL A 185 15.20 -24.38 -1.68
C VAL A 185 15.09 -25.41 -2.78
N LYS A 186 16.21 -26.10 -3.03
CA LYS A 186 16.25 -27.17 -4.01
C LYS A 186 15.29 -28.31 -3.60
N PRO A 187 14.35 -28.69 -4.46
CA PRO A 187 13.53 -29.87 -4.21
C PRO A 187 14.35 -31.11 -4.15
N THR A 188 13.98 -32.02 -3.28
CA THR A 188 14.59 -33.34 -3.17
C THR A 188 13.77 -34.36 -3.95
N GLU A 189 14.43 -35.20 -4.75
CA GLU A 189 13.77 -36.26 -5.50
C GLU A 189 13.14 -37.30 -4.54
N GLY A 190 11.96 -37.76 -4.90
CA GLY A 190 11.20 -38.72 -4.15
C GLY A 190 9.94 -38.19 -3.50
N THR A 191 9.22 -39.03 -2.80
CA THR A 191 7.99 -38.73 -2.09
C THR A 191 8.27 -38.18 -0.72
N GLY A 192 7.43 -37.26 -0.23
CA GLY A 192 7.56 -36.71 1.12
C GLY A 192 6.54 -35.61 1.44
N GLY A 193 6.00 -35.65 2.65
CA GLY A 193 5.10 -34.62 3.14
C GLY A 193 3.70 -34.61 2.54
N THR A 194 3.08 -33.47 2.53
CA THR A 194 1.71 -33.26 2.04
C THR A 194 1.74 -32.94 0.54
N GLU A 195 0.91 -33.61 -0.23
CA GLU A 195 0.75 -33.27 -1.63
C GLU A 195 0.20 -31.87 -1.80
N LEU A 196 0.75 -31.10 -2.73
CA LEU A 196 0.29 -29.76 -3.05
C LEU A 196 -1.02 -29.83 -3.85
N THR A 197 -2.10 -30.06 -3.13
CA THR A 197 -3.44 -30.21 -3.70
C THR A 197 -4.41 -29.11 -3.31
N THR A 198 -4.04 -28.22 -2.35
CA THR A 198 -4.94 -27.19 -1.88
C THR A 198 -4.76 -25.89 -2.64
N LEU A 199 -5.85 -25.38 -3.18
CA LEU A 199 -5.94 -24.10 -3.87
C LEU A 199 -5.24 -22.96 -3.10
N ASN A 200 -5.47 -22.87 -1.80
CA ASN A 200 -4.98 -21.76 -0.98
C ASN A 200 -3.46 -21.70 -0.88
N SER A 201 -2.76 -22.81 -0.81
CA SER A 201 -1.30 -22.79 -0.72
C SER A 201 -0.62 -22.51 -2.06
N GLY A 202 -1.28 -22.84 -3.18
CA GLY A 202 -0.80 -22.54 -4.52
C GLY A 202 -1.12 -21.13 -5.00
N GLN A 203 -2.22 -20.55 -4.56
CA GLN A 203 -2.73 -19.27 -5.05
C GLN A 203 -1.73 -18.13 -4.84
N ARG A 204 -1.14 -18.02 -3.66
CA ARG A 204 -0.13 -17.01 -3.37
C ARG A 204 1.09 -17.09 -4.30
N MET A 205 1.49 -18.31 -4.68
CA MET A 205 2.60 -18.51 -5.61
C MET A 205 2.25 -18.14 -7.04
N CYS A 206 0.99 -18.41 -7.45
CA CYS A 206 0.51 -18.11 -8.79
C CYS A 206 0.19 -16.63 -8.98
N TYR A 207 -0.42 -16.02 -7.95
CA TYR A 207 -1.13 -14.76 -8.08
C TYR A 207 -0.58 -13.64 -7.19
N GLY A 208 0.50 -13.92 -6.45
CA GLY A 208 1.15 -12.97 -5.55
C GLY A 208 0.55 -12.96 -4.14
N SER A 209 1.33 -12.46 -3.20
CA SER A 209 0.91 -12.30 -1.81
C SER A 209 0.03 -11.07 -1.64
N ASN A 210 -1.04 -11.20 -0.88
CA ASN A 210 -1.89 -10.07 -0.47
C ASN A 210 -1.40 -9.36 0.81
N ASN A 211 -0.24 -9.70 1.33
CA ASN A 211 0.33 -9.07 2.52
C ASN A 211 0.90 -7.70 2.17
N TYR A 212 0.27 -6.63 2.68
CA TYR A 212 0.68 -5.26 2.40
C TYR A 212 2.09 -4.94 2.90
N LYS A 213 2.47 -5.43 4.08
CA LYS A 213 3.78 -5.16 4.68
C LYS A 213 4.93 -5.59 3.77
N GLU A 214 4.76 -6.68 3.05
CA GLU A 214 5.76 -7.27 2.15
C GLU A 214 5.55 -6.86 0.69
N SER A 215 4.46 -6.15 0.38
CA SER A 215 4.06 -5.91 -1.00
C SER A 215 5.02 -5.03 -1.79
N ALA A 216 5.13 -5.35 -3.07
CA ALA A 216 5.93 -4.58 -4.01
C ALA A 216 5.39 -3.15 -4.18
N VAL A 217 4.07 -2.95 -4.13
CA VAL A 217 3.46 -1.62 -4.21
C VAL A 217 3.86 -0.74 -3.03
N ARG A 218 3.89 -1.27 -1.80
CA ARG A 218 4.33 -0.52 -0.63
C ARG A 218 5.80 -0.09 -0.78
N GLY A 219 6.67 -1.02 -1.22
CA GLY A 219 8.08 -0.72 -1.48
C GLY A 219 8.25 0.37 -2.54
N TRP A 220 7.47 0.30 -3.62
CA TRP A 220 7.47 1.28 -4.69
C TRP A 220 7.01 2.68 -4.23
N LEU A 221 5.93 2.74 -3.43
CA LEU A 221 5.41 3.99 -2.88
C LEU A 221 6.42 4.72 -1.99
N ASN A 222 7.26 3.97 -1.27
CA ASN A 222 8.25 4.52 -0.34
C ASN A 222 9.68 4.52 -0.88
N SER A 223 9.85 4.54 -2.19
CA SER A 223 11.14 4.54 -2.87
C SER A 223 11.36 5.80 -3.70
N ASP A 224 12.56 6.37 -3.61
CA ASP A 224 13.07 7.45 -4.46
C ASP A 224 14.03 6.96 -5.55
N LYS A 225 14.23 5.64 -5.66
CA LYS A 225 15.21 5.02 -6.55
C LYS A 225 14.77 5.09 -8.01
N VAL A 226 15.75 5.04 -8.90
CA VAL A 226 15.52 4.95 -10.34
C VAL A 226 14.94 3.59 -10.75
N ALA A 227 14.36 3.51 -11.92
CA ALA A 227 13.87 2.26 -12.50
C ALA A 227 14.98 1.17 -12.49
N GLY A 228 14.58 -0.06 -12.24
CA GLY A 228 15.49 -1.19 -12.08
C GLY A 228 16.06 -1.38 -10.67
N SER A 229 15.96 -0.36 -9.79
CA SER A 229 16.51 -0.39 -8.44
C SER A 229 15.47 -0.23 -7.33
N VAL A 230 14.20 -0.14 -7.70
CA VAL A 230 13.09 0.18 -6.77
C VAL A 230 12.73 -0.99 -5.88
N TRP A 231 12.78 -2.19 -6.41
CA TRP A 231 12.29 -3.36 -5.74
C TRP A 231 13.43 -4.21 -5.16
N THR A 232 13.22 -4.69 -3.96
CA THR A 232 14.01 -5.76 -3.34
C THR A 232 13.03 -6.78 -2.78
N PRO A 233 13.30 -8.09 -2.90
CA PRO A 233 12.41 -9.10 -2.35
C PRO A 233 12.30 -8.93 -0.83
N ALA A 234 11.09 -9.01 -0.31
CA ALA A 234 10.84 -9.05 1.12
C ALA A 234 11.24 -10.41 1.70
N THR A 235 11.11 -11.44 0.87
CA THR A 235 11.56 -12.81 1.15
C THR A 235 12.41 -13.32 -0.01
N ASN A 236 13.14 -14.40 0.22
CA ASN A 236 14.06 -14.97 -0.77
C ASN A 236 13.39 -15.56 -2.02
N TYR A 237 12.08 -15.58 -2.08
CA TYR A 237 11.32 -16.25 -3.13
C TYR A 237 10.45 -15.31 -3.96
N ASP A 238 10.42 -14.06 -3.60
CA ASP A 238 9.62 -13.08 -4.31
C ASP A 238 10.21 -12.82 -5.69
N ARG A 239 9.35 -12.90 -6.68
CA ARG A 239 9.71 -12.52 -8.05
C ARG A 239 9.59 -11.01 -8.21
N PRO A 240 10.45 -10.41 -9.04
CA PRO A 240 10.30 -9.00 -9.34
C PRO A 240 8.97 -8.75 -10.05
N PRO A 241 8.22 -7.70 -9.67
CA PRO A 241 7.05 -7.28 -10.43
C PRO A 241 7.44 -6.89 -11.85
N SER A 242 6.49 -7.03 -12.78
CA SER A 242 6.72 -6.75 -14.21
C SER A 242 7.16 -5.30 -14.50
N TRP A 243 6.81 -4.38 -13.62
CA TRP A 243 7.11 -2.96 -13.75
C TRP A 243 8.49 -2.55 -13.23
N VAL A 244 9.22 -3.43 -12.54
CA VAL A 244 10.45 -3.06 -11.82
C VAL A 244 11.54 -2.48 -12.72
N SER A 245 11.64 -2.95 -13.96
CA SER A 245 12.65 -2.51 -14.89
C SER A 245 12.42 -1.12 -15.51
N ASN A 246 11.15 -0.67 -15.51
CA ASN A 246 10.73 0.53 -16.24
C ASN A 246 10.07 1.62 -15.38
N LYS A 247 9.81 1.35 -14.10
CA LYS A 247 9.23 2.33 -13.18
C LYS A 247 10.22 2.76 -12.12
N ALA A 248 10.48 4.06 -12.03
CA ALA A 248 11.14 4.67 -10.87
C ALA A 248 10.20 4.68 -9.66
N GLY A 249 10.74 4.72 -8.47
CA GLY A 249 10.00 4.82 -7.23
C GLY A 249 9.04 6.02 -7.22
N PHE A 250 7.95 5.91 -6.48
CA PHE A 250 6.93 6.95 -6.45
C PHE A 250 7.49 8.31 -5.98
N MET A 251 8.43 8.30 -5.04
CA MET A 251 9.06 9.52 -4.52
C MET A 251 10.12 10.10 -5.47
N ASN A 252 10.56 9.36 -6.49
CA ASN A 252 11.59 9.82 -7.40
C ASN A 252 11.11 10.99 -8.26
N GLY A 253 11.85 12.10 -8.21
CA GLY A 253 11.52 13.33 -8.93
C GLY A 253 10.39 14.18 -8.33
N MET A 254 9.93 13.84 -7.12
CA MET A 254 8.95 14.64 -6.39
C MET A 254 9.61 15.86 -5.73
N ASP A 255 8.87 16.97 -5.63
CA ASP A 255 9.35 18.19 -4.97
C ASP A 255 9.99 17.91 -3.62
N ALA A 256 11.19 18.43 -3.41
CA ALA A 256 11.94 18.24 -2.17
C ALA A 256 11.22 18.88 -0.97
N ASP A 257 10.63 20.07 -1.15
CA ASP A 257 9.88 20.78 -0.11
C ASP A 257 8.63 20.01 0.31
N PHE A 258 7.93 19.41 -0.65
CA PHE A 258 6.80 18.52 -0.34
C PHE A 258 7.28 17.29 0.42
N LEU A 259 8.31 16.59 -0.05
CA LEU A 259 8.84 15.40 0.63
C LEU A 259 9.39 15.68 2.02
N ALA A 260 9.87 16.90 2.27
CA ALA A 260 10.42 17.31 3.57
C ALA A 260 9.33 17.40 4.65
N VAL A 261 8.11 17.79 4.27
CA VAL A 261 6.98 17.93 5.21
C VAL A 261 6.18 16.65 5.38
N ILE A 262 6.40 15.65 4.53
CA ILE A 262 5.72 14.35 4.64
C ILE A 262 6.44 13.47 5.67
N GLY A 263 5.76 13.20 6.77
CA GLY A 263 6.25 12.32 7.82
C GLY A 263 5.81 10.87 7.64
N LYS A 264 6.47 9.98 8.38
CA LYS A 264 6.04 8.58 8.45
C LYS A 264 4.81 8.46 9.32
N THR A 265 3.85 7.69 8.85
CA THR A 265 2.60 7.39 9.54
C THR A 265 2.56 5.93 9.95
N THR A 266 2.08 5.66 11.15
CA THR A 266 1.87 4.29 11.63
C THR A 266 0.55 3.77 11.06
N LYS A 267 0.61 2.67 10.31
CA LYS A 267 -0.57 2.01 9.74
C LYS A 267 -0.67 0.56 10.21
N VAL A 268 -1.88 0.17 10.59
CA VAL A 268 -2.23 -1.20 10.92
C VAL A 268 -2.94 -1.81 9.71
N THR A 269 -2.58 -3.03 9.35
CA THR A 269 -3.21 -3.78 8.26
C THR A 269 -3.43 -5.21 8.72
N CYS A 270 -4.61 -5.76 8.50
CA CYS A 270 -4.88 -7.16 8.83
C CYS A 270 -4.07 -8.10 7.92
N ARG A 271 -3.90 -9.33 8.38
CA ARG A 271 -3.29 -10.42 7.62
C ARG A 271 -4.35 -11.45 7.27
N ASN A 272 -4.14 -12.14 6.15
CA ASN A 272 -5.02 -13.25 5.81
C ASN A 272 -4.87 -14.40 6.83
N ASN A 273 -5.95 -15.16 7.00
CA ASN A 273 -5.99 -16.30 7.94
C ASN A 273 -5.43 -17.58 7.34
N VAL A 274 -5.22 -17.61 6.02
CA VAL A 274 -4.93 -18.83 5.27
C VAL A 274 -3.45 -19.17 5.32
N THR A 275 -2.60 -18.19 5.05
CA THR A 275 -1.13 -18.37 4.96
C THR A 275 -0.35 -17.56 5.97
N ASP A 276 -0.89 -16.42 6.40
CA ASP A 276 -0.18 -15.46 7.26
C ASP A 276 -0.62 -15.54 8.73
N GLY A 277 -1.54 -16.46 9.05
CA GLY A 277 -1.97 -16.76 10.41
C GLY A 277 -2.90 -15.71 11.04
N GLY A 278 -3.47 -14.81 10.24
CA GLY A 278 -4.38 -13.77 10.75
C GLY A 278 -3.69 -12.70 11.60
N GLY A 279 -4.50 -11.95 12.37
CA GLY A 279 -4.01 -10.83 13.15
C GLY A 279 -3.66 -9.63 12.28
N SER A 280 -2.65 -8.85 12.66
CA SER A 280 -2.29 -7.63 11.94
C SER A 280 -0.77 -7.40 11.88
N ASP A 281 -0.36 -6.62 10.90
CA ASP A 281 0.95 -6.02 10.80
C ASP A 281 0.87 -4.51 11.03
N THR A 282 1.98 -3.94 11.51
CA THR A 282 2.15 -2.49 11.63
C THR A 282 3.29 -2.05 10.73
N THR A 283 3.03 -1.00 9.94
CA THR A 283 4.03 -0.37 9.07
C THR A 283 4.20 1.10 9.43
N LYS A 284 5.33 1.69 9.00
CA LYS A 284 5.62 3.12 9.15
C LYS A 284 6.07 3.65 7.81
N ASP A 285 5.18 4.31 7.11
CA ASP A 285 5.35 4.70 5.72
C ASP A 285 5.12 6.19 5.53
N LYS A 286 5.83 6.82 4.58
CA LYS A 286 5.55 8.18 4.11
C LYS A 286 4.31 8.18 3.21
N PHE A 287 4.23 7.23 2.29
CA PHE A 287 3.10 7.04 1.38
C PHE A 287 2.50 5.67 1.57
N PHE A 288 1.18 5.60 1.63
CA PHE A 288 0.45 4.37 1.91
C PHE A 288 -0.86 4.32 1.11
N LEU A 289 -1.36 3.10 0.90
CA LEU A 289 -2.72 2.91 0.40
C LEU A 289 -3.71 3.02 1.56
N LEU A 290 -4.91 3.48 1.28
CA LEU A 290 -5.99 3.47 2.27
C LEU A 290 -6.47 2.04 2.50
N SER A 291 -7.00 1.78 3.69
CA SER A 291 -7.70 0.53 3.98
C SER A 291 -9.18 0.66 3.66
N ARG A 292 -9.82 -0.48 3.55
CA ARG A 292 -11.26 -0.61 3.46
C ARG A 292 -12.00 0.17 4.56
N ARG A 293 -11.50 0.09 5.82
CA ARG A 293 -12.08 0.82 6.95
C ARG A 293 -11.95 2.33 6.79
N GLU A 294 -10.80 2.81 6.38
CA GLU A 294 -10.54 4.23 6.17
C GLU A 294 -11.42 4.85 5.08
N LEU A 295 -11.91 4.01 4.15
CA LEU A 295 -12.84 4.38 3.09
C LEU A 295 -14.33 4.24 3.50
N PHE A 296 -14.64 4.05 4.79
CA PHE A 296 -15.99 3.77 5.29
C PHE A 296 -16.65 2.51 4.71
N MET A 297 -15.88 1.48 4.42
CA MET A 297 -16.36 0.21 3.90
C MET A 297 -16.35 -0.92 4.94
N GLY A 298 -16.28 -0.57 6.22
CA GLY A 298 -16.28 -1.51 7.34
C GLY A 298 -14.93 -2.22 7.55
N ASP A 299 -14.89 -3.11 8.53
CA ASP A 299 -13.69 -3.89 8.86
C ASP A 299 -13.63 -5.16 8.01
N GLU A 300 -12.44 -5.55 7.56
CA GLU A 300 -12.24 -6.86 6.93
C GLU A 300 -12.29 -7.98 7.96
N VAL A 301 -11.65 -7.74 9.11
CA VAL A 301 -11.67 -8.64 10.27
C VAL A 301 -12.10 -7.81 11.47
N SER A 302 -13.19 -8.19 12.12
CA SER A 302 -13.79 -7.40 13.20
C SER A 302 -12.86 -7.12 14.39
N SER A 303 -11.89 -8.00 14.62
CA SER A 303 -10.88 -7.85 15.68
C SER A 303 -9.72 -6.95 15.32
N VAL A 304 -9.61 -6.49 14.07
CA VAL A 304 -8.51 -5.64 13.58
C VAL A 304 -9.06 -4.32 13.06
N LYS A 305 -8.66 -3.23 13.70
CA LYS A 305 -8.99 -1.87 13.26
C LYS A 305 -7.86 -1.35 12.36
N GLU A 306 -8.13 -1.23 11.08
CA GLU A 306 -7.17 -0.78 10.07
C GLU A 306 -7.17 0.75 9.89
N GLY A 307 -7.11 1.49 10.97
CA GLY A 307 -7.21 2.94 11.01
C GLY A 307 -8.63 3.44 11.35
N GLU A 308 -8.85 4.74 11.25
CA GLU A 308 -10.17 5.37 11.42
C GLU A 308 -10.67 5.90 10.09
N PRO A 309 -11.99 5.89 9.85
CA PRO A 309 -12.58 6.41 8.62
C PRO A 309 -12.27 7.90 8.44
N TYR A 310 -11.89 8.28 7.21
CA TYR A 310 -11.63 9.69 6.90
C TYR A 310 -12.93 10.43 6.59
N PRO A 311 -13.11 11.65 7.13
CA PRO A 311 -14.33 12.44 6.92
C PRO A 311 -14.57 12.87 5.46
N TYR A 312 -13.57 12.74 4.60
CA TYR A 312 -13.70 12.94 3.15
C TYR A 312 -14.63 11.93 2.49
N TYR A 313 -14.76 10.75 3.07
CA TYR A 313 -15.66 9.70 2.62
C TYR A 313 -16.87 9.67 3.53
N SER A 314 -18.05 9.72 2.98
CA SER A 314 -19.25 9.51 3.77
C SER A 314 -19.49 8.02 4.04
N ASP A 315 -20.21 7.74 5.11
CA ASP A 315 -20.68 6.41 5.40
C ASP A 315 -21.59 5.93 4.25
N TYR A 316 -21.15 4.88 3.57
CA TYR A 316 -21.89 4.26 2.50
C TYR A 316 -22.25 2.85 2.94
N SER A 317 -23.49 2.68 3.38
CA SER A 317 -23.96 1.43 4.01
C SER A 317 -23.97 0.24 3.06
N ASP A 318 -24.12 0.49 1.75
CA ASP A 318 -24.06 -0.56 0.73
C ASP A 318 -22.89 -0.35 -0.24
N TYR A 319 -21.67 -0.66 0.28
CA TYR A 319 -20.44 -0.59 -0.50
C TYR A 319 -20.27 -1.74 -1.51
N THR A 320 -21.28 -2.61 -1.64
CA THR A 320 -21.30 -3.70 -2.64
C THR A 320 -22.12 -3.35 -3.88
N SER A 321 -22.94 -2.30 -3.80
CA SER A 321 -23.71 -1.77 -4.94
C SER A 321 -23.05 -0.52 -5.52
N PRO A 322 -23.30 -0.21 -6.81
CA PRO A 322 -22.76 1.00 -7.43
C PRO A 322 -23.13 2.26 -6.66
N ASN A 323 -22.12 3.07 -6.39
CA ASN A 323 -22.28 4.35 -5.73
C ASN A 323 -22.95 5.35 -6.68
N THR A 324 -24.17 5.74 -6.38
CA THR A 324 -24.99 6.65 -7.22
C THR A 324 -25.23 8.02 -6.59
N GLY A 325 -24.42 8.43 -5.65
CA GLY A 325 -24.66 9.68 -4.91
C GLY A 325 -23.42 10.46 -4.55
N ALA A 326 -23.50 11.23 -3.46
CA ALA A 326 -22.45 12.11 -2.93
C ALA A 326 -21.16 11.38 -2.52
N ASP A 327 -21.18 10.05 -2.44
CA ASP A 327 -20.04 9.23 -2.07
C ASP A 327 -19.10 8.87 -3.22
N SER A 328 -19.21 9.61 -4.33
CA SER A 328 -18.33 9.46 -5.49
C SER A 328 -16.82 9.66 -5.18
N ASN A 329 -16.49 10.19 -4.02
CA ASN A 329 -15.10 10.40 -3.59
C ASN A 329 -14.26 9.11 -3.54
N ARG A 330 -14.90 7.94 -3.40
CA ARG A 330 -14.22 6.64 -3.52
C ARG A 330 -13.80 6.31 -4.95
N VAL A 331 -14.50 6.86 -5.95
CA VAL A 331 -14.15 6.65 -7.36
C VAL A 331 -12.98 7.54 -7.71
N LYS A 332 -11.85 6.94 -8.07
CA LYS A 332 -10.69 7.68 -8.56
C LYS A 332 -10.64 7.60 -10.09
N TYR A 333 -10.21 8.69 -10.69
CA TYR A 333 -10.17 8.84 -12.13
C TYR A 333 -8.72 8.85 -12.63
N LYS A 334 -8.56 8.59 -13.91
CA LYS A 334 -7.35 8.89 -14.67
C LYS A 334 -7.76 9.34 -16.07
N ASN A 335 -7.35 10.54 -16.43
CA ASN A 335 -7.71 11.17 -17.73
C ASN A 335 -9.22 11.17 -17.96
N GLY A 336 -10.00 11.49 -16.94
CA GLY A 336 -11.47 11.58 -16.99
C GLY A 336 -12.21 10.23 -16.98
N SER A 337 -11.51 9.10 -16.90
CA SER A 337 -12.14 7.78 -16.84
C SER A 337 -12.04 7.18 -15.45
N PRO A 338 -13.12 6.63 -14.88
CA PRO A 338 -13.08 6.00 -13.56
C PRO A 338 -12.23 4.72 -13.58
N GLN A 339 -11.45 4.53 -12.55
CA GLN A 339 -10.46 3.44 -12.46
C GLN A 339 -10.71 2.57 -11.23
N TRP A 340 -10.23 1.35 -11.31
CA TRP A 340 -10.07 0.47 -10.18
C TRP A 340 -8.78 0.84 -9.46
N GLN A 341 -8.81 0.87 -8.10
CA GLN A 341 -7.66 1.25 -7.30
C GLN A 341 -7.45 0.30 -6.13
N TRP A 342 -6.19 -0.04 -5.89
CA TRP A 342 -5.79 -0.87 -4.76
C TRP A 342 -6.07 -0.21 -3.41
N GLU A 343 -6.54 -1.01 -2.47
CA GLU A 343 -6.46 -0.77 -1.04
C GLU A 343 -5.27 -1.52 -0.44
N ARG A 344 -4.92 -1.24 0.83
CA ARG A 344 -3.92 -2.05 1.53
C ARG A 344 -4.51 -3.30 2.22
N THR A 345 -5.83 -3.37 2.36
CA THR A 345 -6.54 -4.46 3.03
C THR A 345 -6.48 -5.74 2.22
N PRO A 346 -5.99 -6.87 2.76
CA PRO A 346 -6.12 -8.16 2.12
C PRO A 346 -7.54 -8.71 2.24
N SER A 347 -7.95 -9.61 1.36
CA SER A 347 -9.09 -10.48 1.65
C SER A 347 -8.65 -11.54 2.66
N ALA A 348 -9.24 -11.51 3.87
CA ALA A 348 -8.77 -12.34 4.98
C ALA A 348 -8.91 -13.86 4.75
N GLY A 349 -9.84 -14.25 3.89
CA GLY A 349 -10.10 -15.66 3.54
C GLY A 349 -9.25 -16.22 2.40
N ASN A 350 -8.37 -15.41 1.80
CA ASN A 350 -7.54 -15.79 0.66
C ASN A 350 -6.09 -15.36 0.91
N SER A 351 -5.15 -15.99 0.21
CA SER A 351 -3.73 -15.67 0.34
C SER A 351 -3.23 -14.65 -0.70
N ASP A 352 -4.02 -14.39 -1.73
CA ASP A 352 -3.68 -13.67 -2.95
C ASP A 352 -4.61 -12.49 -3.26
N TYR A 353 -5.85 -12.53 -2.77
CA TYR A 353 -6.82 -11.47 -3.02
C TYR A 353 -6.57 -10.24 -2.18
N VAL A 354 -6.42 -9.11 -2.85
CA VAL A 354 -6.34 -7.77 -2.26
C VAL A 354 -7.65 -7.04 -2.48
N ARG A 355 -8.12 -6.32 -1.47
CA ARG A 355 -9.27 -5.44 -1.63
C ARG A 355 -8.93 -4.27 -2.55
N HIS A 356 -9.91 -3.83 -3.30
CA HIS A 356 -9.83 -2.66 -4.15
C HIS A 356 -11.19 -1.99 -4.28
N VAL A 357 -11.18 -0.70 -4.58
CA VAL A 357 -12.37 0.02 -5.01
C VAL A 357 -12.47 -0.10 -6.52
N ASN A 358 -13.62 -0.52 -7.02
CA ASN A 358 -13.85 -0.60 -8.46
C ASN A 358 -14.23 0.76 -9.07
N SER A 359 -14.41 0.81 -10.38
CA SER A 359 -14.75 2.04 -11.11
C SER A 359 -16.11 2.67 -10.76
N THR A 360 -16.92 1.99 -9.95
CA THR A 360 -18.22 2.50 -9.47
C THR A 360 -18.22 2.84 -7.99
N GLY A 361 -17.06 2.79 -7.33
CA GLY A 361 -16.92 3.08 -5.90
C GLY A 361 -17.22 1.90 -4.97
N CYS A 362 -17.51 0.72 -5.52
CA CYS A 362 -17.81 -0.46 -4.73
C CYS A 362 -16.55 -1.19 -4.26
N LEU A 363 -16.67 -1.82 -3.10
CA LEU A 363 -15.67 -2.76 -2.61
C LEU A 363 -15.64 -4.01 -3.51
N ASN A 364 -14.44 -4.41 -3.88
CA ASN A 364 -14.19 -5.64 -4.61
C ASN A 364 -12.84 -6.26 -4.18
N TYR A 365 -12.41 -7.32 -4.84
CA TYR A 365 -11.11 -7.95 -4.61
C TYR A 365 -10.59 -8.56 -5.91
N ASN A 366 -9.26 -8.68 -6.01
CA ASN A 366 -8.63 -9.42 -7.09
C ASN A 366 -7.22 -9.87 -6.70
N ASP A 367 -6.64 -10.73 -7.51
CA ASP A 367 -5.30 -11.28 -7.30
C ASP A 367 -4.24 -10.18 -7.27
N ALA A 368 -3.29 -10.30 -6.37
CA ALA A 368 -2.22 -9.32 -6.16
C ALA A 368 -1.33 -9.06 -7.39
N TYR A 369 -1.29 -9.99 -8.34
CA TYR A 369 -0.47 -9.84 -9.56
C TYR A 369 -1.12 -8.97 -10.64
N TYR A 370 -2.41 -8.63 -10.52
CA TYR A 370 -3.02 -7.69 -11.45
C TYR A 370 -2.46 -6.27 -11.29
N SER A 371 -2.58 -5.50 -12.34
CA SER A 371 -2.18 -4.08 -12.32
C SER A 371 -3.40 -3.20 -12.20
N TYR A 372 -3.60 -2.60 -11.02
CA TYR A 372 -4.65 -1.63 -10.76
C TYR A 372 -4.09 -0.28 -10.38
N GLY A 373 -4.97 0.70 -10.38
CA GLY A 373 -4.64 2.06 -10.06
C GLY A 373 -4.11 2.23 -8.63
N VAL A 374 -3.26 3.20 -8.46
CA VAL A 374 -2.71 3.58 -7.16
C VAL A 374 -2.99 5.05 -6.93
N ALA A 375 -3.77 5.36 -5.90
CA ALA A 375 -4.03 6.71 -5.40
C ALA A 375 -3.57 6.79 -3.93
N PRO A 376 -2.26 6.94 -3.70
CA PRO A 376 -1.71 6.89 -2.35
C PRO A 376 -2.12 8.08 -1.51
N ALA A 377 -2.05 7.88 -0.19
CA ALA A 377 -2.19 8.93 0.81
C ALA A 377 -0.84 9.16 1.52
N CYS A 378 -0.72 10.33 2.15
CA CYS A 378 0.42 10.71 2.97
C CYS A 378 -0.01 11.71 4.04
N ASN A 379 0.85 11.96 5.03
CA ASN A 379 0.59 12.93 6.08
C ASN A 379 1.62 14.06 6.08
N VAL A 380 1.15 15.28 6.05
CA VAL A 380 1.92 16.43 6.51
C VAL A 380 2.00 16.37 8.04
N ILE A 381 3.24 16.43 8.58
CA ILE A 381 3.52 16.29 10.02
C ILE A 381 4.51 17.36 10.46
#